data_ae9d3b495fab920634d43a22925bcebb
#
_entry.id   ae9d3b495fab920634d43a22925bcebb
#
_cell.length_a   1.000
_cell.length_b   1.000
_cell.length_c   1.000
_cell.angle_alpha   90.00
_cell.angle_beta   90.00
_cell.angle_gamma   90.00
#
_symmetry.space_group_name_H-M   'P 1'
#
loop_
_entity.id
_entity.type
_entity.pdbx_description
1 polymer ?
#
loop_
_entity_poly.entity_id
_entity_poly.type
_entity_poly.pdbx_seq_one_letter_code
_entity_poly.pdbx_strand_id
1 'polypeptide(L)'
;MSKKLIIDWNEYNRSIDELAVQISDSGFKPSFIICIARGGLRVGDILSRIFKVKCGYLGVDSYSSAGEGKVSDVQNELTFARDLSTTSKVYGENVLVTDDLIDTGVTLEKTLSWLKNYKDFANKKITFKSAVLYKKEKSKFSSDYIVHSLKDNPWIVFPYELRELISIDQLKKELKKKG
;
A
#
# COMPACT_ATOMS: atom_id res chain seq x y z
N MET A 1 -21.57 15.58 -3.64
CA MET A 1 -21.11 14.31 -3.00
C MET A 1 -19.99 13.75 -3.83
N SER A 2 -18.84 13.39 -3.24
CA SER A 2 -17.77 12.74 -3.99
C SER A 2 -18.24 11.36 -4.47
N LYS A 3 -17.99 11.06 -5.74
CA LYS A 3 -18.28 9.74 -6.33
C LYS A 3 -17.54 8.66 -5.53
N LYS A 4 -18.24 7.57 -5.17
CA LYS A 4 -17.61 6.42 -4.52
C LYS A 4 -17.31 5.35 -5.56
N LEU A 5 -16.15 4.74 -5.45
CA LEU A 5 -15.75 3.54 -6.19
C LEU A 5 -15.62 2.41 -5.16
N ILE A 6 -16.52 1.45 -5.23
CA ILE A 6 -16.54 0.29 -4.31
C ILE A 6 -15.89 -0.87 -5.03
N ILE A 7 -14.82 -1.41 -4.43
CA ILE A 7 -14.08 -2.55 -4.95
C ILE A 7 -14.48 -3.79 -4.15
N ASP A 8 -14.88 -4.84 -4.83
CA ASP A 8 -15.15 -6.14 -4.19
C ASP A 8 -13.88 -7.00 -4.11
N TRP A 9 -13.98 -8.17 -3.43
CA TRP A 9 -12.84 -9.08 -3.28
C TRP A 9 -12.36 -9.68 -4.60
N ASN A 10 -13.26 -9.90 -5.56
CA ASN A 10 -12.90 -10.48 -6.85
C ASN A 10 -12.09 -9.46 -7.68
N GLU A 11 -12.58 -8.23 -7.75
CA GLU A 11 -11.88 -7.13 -8.43
C GLU A 11 -10.53 -6.83 -7.76
N TYR A 12 -10.49 -6.81 -6.42
CA TYR A 12 -9.27 -6.59 -5.67
C TYR A 12 -8.21 -7.66 -5.95
N ASN A 13 -8.58 -8.94 -5.89
CA ASN A 13 -7.66 -10.03 -6.15
C ASN A 13 -7.20 -10.04 -7.61
N ARG A 14 -8.11 -9.83 -8.55
CA ARG A 14 -7.78 -9.72 -9.98
C ARG A 14 -6.79 -8.58 -10.24
N SER A 15 -6.95 -7.44 -9.59
CA SER A 15 -6.01 -6.32 -9.71
C SER A 15 -4.61 -6.70 -9.22
N ILE A 16 -4.49 -7.52 -8.17
CA ILE A 16 -3.17 -8.01 -7.71
C ILE A 16 -2.55 -8.97 -8.75
N ASP A 17 -3.35 -9.85 -9.35
CA ASP A 17 -2.88 -10.76 -10.40
C ASP A 17 -2.40 -9.97 -11.64
N GLU A 18 -3.15 -8.96 -12.06
CA GLU A 18 -2.77 -8.05 -13.17
C GLU A 18 -1.47 -7.29 -12.84
N LEU A 19 -1.31 -6.83 -11.59
CA LEU A 19 -0.08 -6.19 -11.12
C LEU A 19 1.12 -7.13 -11.20
N ALA A 20 0.94 -8.39 -10.77
CA ALA A 20 2.00 -9.40 -10.84
C ALA A 20 2.44 -9.65 -12.30
N VAL A 21 1.50 -9.73 -13.23
CA VAL A 21 1.79 -9.88 -14.67
C VAL A 21 2.55 -8.67 -15.20
N GLN A 22 2.10 -7.43 -14.92
CA GLN A 22 2.81 -6.22 -15.33
C GLN A 22 4.27 -6.19 -14.84
N ILE A 23 4.50 -6.57 -13.57
CA ILE A 23 5.85 -6.63 -13.01
C ILE A 23 6.70 -7.68 -13.74
N SER A 24 6.14 -8.86 -13.98
CA SER A 24 6.82 -9.96 -14.69
C SER A 24 7.18 -9.57 -16.12
N ASP A 25 6.24 -9.00 -16.86
CA ASP A 25 6.41 -8.61 -18.27
C ASP A 25 7.44 -7.49 -18.45
N SER A 26 7.64 -6.66 -17.42
CA SER A 26 8.70 -5.64 -17.42
C SER A 26 10.12 -6.21 -17.32
N GLY A 27 10.26 -7.50 -17.04
CA GLY A 27 11.55 -8.16 -16.78
C GLY A 27 12.11 -7.87 -15.37
N PHE A 28 11.44 -7.08 -14.53
CA PHE A 28 11.88 -6.84 -13.16
C PHE A 28 11.63 -8.09 -12.31
N LYS A 29 12.67 -8.57 -11.66
CA LYS A 29 12.63 -9.74 -10.78
C LYS A 29 12.83 -9.27 -9.33
N PRO A 30 11.76 -9.04 -8.56
CA PRO A 30 11.89 -8.65 -7.17
C PRO A 30 12.63 -9.74 -6.39
N SER A 31 13.58 -9.32 -5.55
CA SER A 31 14.30 -10.19 -4.60
C SER A 31 13.74 -10.05 -3.19
N PHE A 32 13.02 -8.97 -2.92
CA PHE A 32 12.35 -8.69 -1.66
C PHE A 32 11.19 -7.72 -1.89
N ILE A 33 10.14 -7.83 -1.07
CA ILE A 33 8.97 -6.93 -1.13
C ILE A 33 8.83 -6.19 0.20
N ILE A 34 8.61 -4.88 0.13
CA ILE A 34 8.28 -4.05 1.29
C ILE A 34 6.83 -3.59 1.16
N CYS A 35 6.01 -3.96 2.13
CA CYS A 35 4.61 -3.59 2.20
C CYS A 35 4.46 -2.33 3.05
N ILE A 36 3.89 -1.26 2.51
CA ILE A 36 3.49 -0.10 3.31
C ILE A 36 2.25 -0.48 4.11
N ALA A 37 2.36 -0.48 5.42
CA ALA A 37 1.23 -0.81 6.28
C ALA A 37 0.36 0.44 6.50
N ARG A 38 -0.99 0.29 6.40
CA ARG A 38 -1.76 -0.96 6.34
C ARG A 38 -2.16 -1.38 4.91
N GLY A 39 -2.40 -0.44 3.99
CA GLY A 39 -2.97 -0.70 2.66
C GLY A 39 -2.18 -1.73 1.84
N GLY A 40 -0.87 -1.54 1.78
CA GLY A 40 0.03 -2.41 1.01
C GLY A 40 0.25 -3.82 1.58
N LEU A 41 -0.21 -4.12 2.81
CA LEU A 41 0.03 -5.42 3.46
C LEU A 41 -0.52 -6.60 2.64
N ARG A 42 -1.75 -6.50 2.17
CA ARG A 42 -2.41 -7.57 1.40
C ARG A 42 -1.82 -7.72 0.01
N VAL A 43 -1.55 -6.60 -0.64
CA VAL A 43 -0.91 -6.56 -1.96
C VAL A 43 0.46 -7.22 -1.90
N GLY A 44 1.30 -6.81 -0.95
CA GLY A 44 2.65 -7.34 -0.82
C GLY A 44 2.71 -8.79 -0.36
N ASP A 45 1.81 -9.24 0.54
CA ASP A 45 1.74 -10.65 0.94
C ASP A 45 1.44 -11.54 -0.27
N ILE A 46 0.41 -11.22 -1.07
CA ILE A 46 0.04 -12.01 -2.24
C ILE A 46 1.16 -12.00 -3.29
N LEU A 47 1.72 -10.83 -3.61
CA LEU A 47 2.85 -10.73 -4.56
C LEU A 47 4.07 -11.52 -4.07
N SER A 48 4.36 -11.52 -2.75
CA SER A 48 5.48 -12.28 -2.19
C SER A 48 5.34 -13.78 -2.42
N ARG A 49 4.11 -14.29 -2.36
CA ARG A 49 3.79 -15.70 -2.65
C ARG A 49 3.90 -16.02 -4.14
N ILE A 50 3.40 -15.14 -5.01
CA ILE A 50 3.48 -15.28 -6.47
C ILE A 50 4.95 -15.30 -6.92
N PHE A 51 5.75 -14.33 -6.48
CA PHE A 51 7.18 -14.24 -6.84
C PHE A 51 8.09 -15.15 -6.01
N LYS A 52 7.56 -15.83 -4.97
CA LYS A 52 8.30 -16.74 -4.07
C LYS A 52 9.49 -16.03 -3.39
N VAL A 53 9.29 -14.79 -2.98
CA VAL A 53 10.27 -13.95 -2.27
C VAL A 53 9.77 -13.59 -0.88
N LYS A 54 10.69 -13.23 0.02
CA LYS A 54 10.31 -12.74 1.35
C LYS A 54 9.77 -11.33 1.28
N CYS A 55 8.95 -10.97 2.26
CA CYS A 55 8.49 -9.59 2.44
C CYS A 55 8.79 -9.07 3.85
N GLY A 56 8.74 -7.75 3.97
CA GLY A 56 8.79 -7.01 5.20
C GLY A 56 7.73 -5.92 5.22
N TYR A 57 7.51 -5.35 6.39
CA TYR A 57 6.44 -4.39 6.63
C TYR A 57 7.02 -3.10 7.19
N LEU A 58 6.60 -1.98 6.62
CA LEU A 58 6.94 -0.65 7.11
C LEU A 58 5.66 0.07 7.53
N GLY A 59 5.54 0.36 8.82
CA GLY A 59 4.46 1.21 9.32
C GLY A 59 4.69 2.65 8.88
N VAL A 60 3.71 3.21 8.18
CA VAL A 60 3.68 4.62 7.79
C VAL A 60 2.32 5.18 8.15
N ASP A 61 2.31 6.20 8.98
CA ASP A 61 1.07 6.86 9.39
C ASP A 61 1.09 8.34 8.99
N SER A 62 -0.02 8.80 8.44
CA SER A 62 -0.24 10.22 8.19
C SER A 62 -0.94 10.81 9.42
N TYR A 63 -0.23 11.57 10.20
CA TYR A 63 -0.81 12.29 11.33
C TYR A 63 -1.80 13.34 10.77
N SER A 64 -3.06 12.94 10.64
CA SER A 64 -4.14 13.92 10.66
C SER A 64 -4.36 14.24 12.14
N SER A 65 -4.02 15.44 12.57
CA SER A 65 -4.40 15.95 13.89
C SER A 65 -5.93 16.16 13.95
N ALA A 66 -6.68 15.07 13.85
CA ALA A 66 -8.10 14.99 14.13
C ALA A 66 -8.29 14.65 15.61
N GLY A 67 -7.75 15.49 16.47
CA GLY A 67 -8.10 15.62 17.86
C GLY A 67 -8.64 17.02 18.02
N GLU A 68 -9.98 17.13 18.11
CA GLU A 68 -10.75 18.29 18.59
C GLU A 68 -10.35 19.68 18.02
N GLY A 69 -11.01 20.09 16.95
CA GLY A 69 -11.46 21.49 16.81
C GLY A 69 -10.45 22.56 16.46
N LYS A 70 -9.27 22.25 15.89
CA LYS A 70 -8.39 23.27 15.30
C LYS A 70 -8.01 22.91 13.87
N VAL A 71 -8.55 23.69 12.93
CA VAL A 71 -7.99 23.79 11.56
C VAL A 71 -6.62 24.44 11.71
N SER A 72 -5.56 23.63 11.73
CA SER A 72 -4.20 24.12 11.61
C SER A 72 -3.66 23.69 10.25
N ASP A 73 -3.17 24.66 9.47
CA ASP A 73 -2.42 24.49 8.22
C ASP A 73 -1.07 23.75 8.43
N VAL A 74 -1.04 22.72 9.29
CA VAL A 74 0.15 21.91 9.50
C VAL A 74 0.15 20.85 8.41
N GLN A 75 1.08 20.95 7.48
CA GLN A 75 1.42 19.92 6.50
C GLN A 75 1.41 18.54 7.18
N ASN A 76 0.67 17.59 6.62
CA ASN A 76 0.59 16.21 7.08
C ASN A 76 2.01 15.63 7.23
N GLU A 77 2.56 15.66 8.44
CA GLU A 77 3.82 14.98 8.73
C GLU A 77 3.56 13.48 8.73
N LEU A 78 4.33 12.76 7.90
CA LEU A 78 4.31 11.31 7.92
C LEU A 78 5.21 10.81 9.04
N THR A 79 4.67 9.95 9.87
CA THR A 79 5.43 9.21 10.87
C THR A 79 5.77 7.83 10.33
N PHE A 80 7.04 7.50 10.37
CA PHE A 80 7.55 6.18 9.99
C PHE A 80 7.82 5.33 11.23
N ALA A 81 7.57 4.03 11.13
CA ALA A 81 8.09 3.09 12.10
C ALA A 81 9.63 3.21 12.18
N ARG A 82 10.19 2.97 13.37
CA ARG A 82 11.65 3.07 13.58
C ARG A 82 12.44 2.10 12.72
N ASP A 83 11.89 0.92 12.50
CA ASP A 83 12.53 -0.18 11.81
C ASP A 83 11.57 -0.88 10.85
N LEU A 84 12.14 -1.45 9.79
CA LEU A 84 11.47 -2.38 8.90
C LEU A 84 11.26 -3.71 9.62
N SER A 85 10.02 -4.16 9.74
CA SER A 85 9.69 -5.45 10.36
C SER A 85 9.87 -6.58 9.34
N THR A 86 10.87 -7.43 9.53
CA THR A 86 11.14 -8.57 8.66
C THR A 86 11.99 -9.63 9.36
N THR A 87 11.85 -10.88 8.93
CA THR A 87 12.72 -11.98 9.34
C THR A 87 13.92 -12.17 8.40
N SER A 88 13.98 -11.41 7.31
CA SER A 88 15.07 -11.51 6.35
C SER A 88 16.27 -10.70 6.78
N LYS A 89 17.45 -11.30 6.67
CA LYS A 89 18.75 -10.60 6.84
C LYS A 89 19.34 -10.15 5.51
N VAL A 90 18.78 -10.63 4.39
CA VAL A 90 19.24 -10.35 3.03
C VAL A 90 18.06 -9.92 2.17
N TYR A 91 18.18 -8.80 1.51
CA TYR A 91 17.13 -8.20 0.69
C TYR A 91 17.35 -8.36 -0.82
N GLY A 92 18.58 -8.71 -1.24
CA GLY A 92 18.99 -8.70 -2.64
C GLY A 92 19.07 -7.28 -3.21
N GLU A 93 19.15 -7.16 -4.54
CA GLU A 93 19.35 -5.87 -5.22
C GLU A 93 18.06 -5.24 -5.74
N ASN A 94 16.99 -6.01 -5.89
CA ASN A 94 15.72 -5.56 -6.47
C ASN A 94 14.61 -5.57 -5.41
N VAL A 95 14.30 -4.42 -4.87
CA VAL A 95 13.29 -4.28 -3.80
C VAL A 95 12.04 -3.64 -4.40
N LEU A 96 10.90 -4.34 -4.27
CA LEU A 96 9.59 -3.85 -4.67
C LEU A 96 8.87 -3.26 -3.46
N VAL A 97 8.41 -2.02 -3.57
CA VAL A 97 7.62 -1.34 -2.53
C VAL A 97 6.16 -1.33 -2.96
N THR A 98 5.26 -1.83 -2.11
CA THR A 98 3.85 -1.99 -2.46
C THR A 98 2.93 -1.20 -1.56
N ASP A 99 1.89 -0.62 -2.17
CA ASP A 99 0.75 -0.02 -1.50
C ASP A 99 -0.54 -0.36 -2.28
N ASP A 100 -1.71 -0.05 -1.74
CA ASP A 100 -2.98 -0.26 -2.44
C ASP A 100 -3.38 0.92 -3.32
N LEU A 101 -3.09 2.15 -2.87
CA LEU A 101 -3.55 3.39 -3.48
C LEU A 101 -2.50 4.50 -3.43
N ILE A 102 -2.36 5.21 -4.53
CA ILE A 102 -1.75 6.54 -4.55
C ILE A 102 -2.86 7.61 -4.59
N ASP A 103 -3.09 8.29 -3.48
CA ASP A 103 -4.03 9.40 -3.38
C ASP A 103 -3.34 10.73 -3.79
N THR A 104 -2.40 11.22 -3.01
CA THR A 104 -1.56 12.39 -3.32
C THR A 104 -0.17 12.01 -3.80
N GLY A 105 0.29 10.82 -3.43
CA GLY A 105 1.62 10.28 -3.71
C GLY A 105 2.68 10.57 -2.65
N VAL A 106 2.38 11.43 -1.68
CA VAL A 106 3.33 11.86 -0.65
C VAL A 106 3.84 10.69 0.18
N THR A 107 2.96 9.76 0.54
CA THR A 107 3.35 8.57 1.34
C THR A 107 4.39 7.72 0.59
N LEU A 108 4.12 7.38 -0.65
CA LEU A 108 5.02 6.52 -1.43
C LEU A 108 6.36 7.21 -1.73
N GLU A 109 6.32 8.49 -2.10
CA GLU A 109 7.52 9.31 -2.36
C GLU A 109 8.43 9.39 -1.14
N LYS A 110 7.87 9.76 0.02
CA LYS A 110 8.63 9.84 1.27
C LYS A 110 9.11 8.48 1.75
N THR A 111 8.32 7.40 1.54
CA THR A 111 8.74 6.04 1.86
C THR A 111 9.96 5.61 1.04
N LEU A 112 9.95 5.85 -0.26
CA LEU A 112 11.10 5.53 -1.12
C LEU A 112 12.35 6.33 -0.72
N SER A 113 12.18 7.60 -0.34
CA SER A 113 13.27 8.44 0.17
C SER A 113 13.81 7.92 1.51
N TRP A 114 12.93 7.54 2.43
CA TRP A 114 13.31 6.96 3.71
C TRP A 114 14.08 5.65 3.54
N LEU A 115 13.60 4.74 2.67
CA LEU A 115 14.24 3.46 2.39
C LEU A 115 15.65 3.61 1.82
N LYS A 116 15.89 4.58 0.94
CA LYS A 116 17.23 4.85 0.39
C LYS A 116 18.25 5.21 1.48
N ASN A 117 17.79 5.81 2.57
CA ASN A 117 18.62 6.22 3.70
C ASN A 117 18.57 5.24 4.89
N TYR A 118 17.74 4.19 4.79
CA TYR A 118 17.61 3.22 5.86
C TYR A 118 18.89 2.40 6.03
N LYS A 119 19.28 2.14 7.28
CA LYS A 119 20.55 1.51 7.66
C LYS A 119 20.92 0.25 6.86
N ASP A 120 19.90 -0.56 6.51
CA ASP A 120 20.12 -1.83 5.81
C ASP A 120 20.28 -1.65 4.29
N PHE A 121 19.90 -0.50 3.75
CA PHE A 121 19.96 -0.18 2.31
C PHE A 121 20.97 0.91 1.98
N ALA A 122 21.26 1.80 2.93
CA ALA A 122 22.25 2.85 2.78
C ALA A 122 23.60 2.27 2.32
N ASN A 123 24.21 2.90 1.33
CA ASN A 123 25.51 2.47 0.74
C ASN A 123 25.48 1.11 0.02
N LYS A 124 24.31 0.55 -0.27
CA LYS A 124 24.16 -0.64 -1.12
C LYS A 124 23.57 -0.26 -2.47
N LYS A 125 23.95 -1.02 -3.50
CA LYS A 125 23.37 -0.87 -4.84
C LYS A 125 22.01 -1.58 -4.86
N ILE A 126 20.94 -0.87 -4.47
CA ILE A 126 19.59 -1.37 -4.46
C ILE A 126 18.76 -0.62 -5.51
N THR A 127 18.07 -1.37 -6.33
CA THR A 127 17.02 -0.85 -7.22
C THR A 127 15.68 -0.94 -6.51
N PHE A 128 15.11 0.20 -6.16
CA PHE A 128 13.74 0.27 -5.65
C PHE A 128 12.78 0.51 -6.81
N LYS A 129 11.75 -0.31 -6.89
CA LYS A 129 10.57 -0.06 -7.72
C LYS A 129 9.31 -0.09 -6.87
N SER A 130 8.29 0.61 -7.31
CA SER A 130 7.02 0.74 -6.61
C SER A 130 5.87 0.14 -7.41
N ALA A 131 4.87 -0.41 -6.71
CA ALA A 131 3.72 -1.06 -7.30
C ALA A 131 2.45 -0.78 -6.48
N VAL A 132 1.39 -0.34 -7.16
CA VAL A 132 0.10 -0.03 -6.54
C VAL A 132 -1.07 -0.51 -7.41
N LEU A 133 -2.21 -0.74 -6.79
CA LEU A 133 -3.41 -1.12 -7.52
C LEU A 133 -4.08 0.10 -8.16
N TYR A 134 -4.21 1.19 -7.42
CA TYR A 134 -4.94 2.38 -7.88
C TYR A 134 -4.09 3.65 -7.74
N LYS A 135 -4.25 4.55 -8.72
CA LYS A 135 -3.70 5.91 -8.66
C LYS A 135 -4.81 6.91 -8.99
N LYS A 136 -5.00 7.91 -8.13
CA LYS A 136 -5.89 9.04 -8.40
C LYS A 136 -5.24 10.08 -9.30
N GLU A 137 -6.07 10.77 -10.10
CA GLU A 137 -5.60 11.80 -11.04
C GLU A 137 -4.80 12.92 -10.36
N LYS A 138 -5.24 13.35 -9.18
CA LYS A 138 -4.60 14.44 -8.43
C LYS A 138 -3.18 14.13 -7.94
N SER A 139 -2.74 12.88 -8.00
CA SER A 139 -1.41 12.51 -7.53
C SER A 139 -0.32 13.05 -8.42
N LYS A 140 0.60 13.81 -7.83
CA LYS A 140 1.81 14.33 -8.49
C LYS A 140 2.93 13.30 -8.59
N PHE A 141 2.88 12.26 -7.77
CA PHE A 141 3.83 11.15 -7.79
C PHE A 141 3.25 9.98 -8.58
N SER A 142 4.12 9.21 -9.22
CA SER A 142 3.72 8.00 -9.95
C SER A 142 4.53 6.80 -9.46
N SER A 143 3.88 5.64 -9.46
CA SER A 143 4.53 4.35 -9.22
C SER A 143 5.09 3.78 -10.52
N ASP A 144 6.07 2.86 -10.42
CA ASP A 144 6.60 2.13 -11.58
C ASP A 144 5.54 1.23 -12.20
N TYR A 145 4.69 0.64 -11.34
CA TYR A 145 3.61 -0.25 -11.76
C TYR A 145 2.28 0.23 -11.17
N ILE A 146 1.27 0.38 -12.02
CA ILE A 146 -0.07 0.84 -11.66
C ILE A 146 -1.07 0.05 -12.48
N VAL A 147 -2.04 -0.59 -11.83
CA VAL A 147 -3.10 -1.32 -12.54
C VAL A 147 -4.17 -0.36 -13.05
N HIS A 148 -4.70 0.47 -12.16
CA HIS A 148 -5.80 1.36 -12.47
C HIS A 148 -5.41 2.83 -12.26
N SER A 149 -5.24 3.57 -13.36
CA SER A 149 -5.11 5.04 -13.33
C SER A 149 -6.50 5.66 -13.49
N LEU A 150 -6.99 6.28 -12.42
CA LEU A 150 -8.30 6.92 -12.40
C LEU A 150 -8.23 8.30 -13.05
N LYS A 151 -9.27 8.65 -13.84
CA LYS A 151 -9.39 9.97 -14.49
C LYS A 151 -10.08 11.01 -13.61
N ASP A 152 -10.50 10.60 -12.42
CA ASP A 152 -11.13 11.44 -11.41
C ASP A 152 -10.58 11.06 -10.00
N ASN A 153 -11.10 11.71 -8.97
CA ASN A 153 -10.64 11.51 -7.60
C ASN A 153 -11.76 10.92 -6.72
N PRO A 154 -12.31 9.72 -7.04
CA PRO A 154 -13.38 9.13 -6.27
C PRO A 154 -12.88 8.73 -4.88
N TRP A 155 -13.82 8.62 -3.94
CA TRP A 155 -13.53 7.92 -2.69
C TRP A 155 -13.54 6.42 -2.96
N ILE A 156 -12.37 5.79 -2.92
CA ILE A 156 -12.26 4.34 -3.08
C ILE A 156 -12.59 3.67 -1.75
N VAL A 157 -13.41 2.63 -1.82
CA VAL A 157 -13.76 1.78 -0.68
C VAL A 157 -13.28 0.37 -0.99
N PHE A 158 -12.20 -0.03 -0.37
CA PHE A 158 -11.68 -1.38 -0.51
C PHE A 158 -12.50 -2.40 0.29
N PRO A 159 -12.49 -3.68 -0.11
CA PRO A 159 -13.34 -4.69 0.52
C PRO A 159 -13.04 -4.94 2.00
N TYR A 160 -11.82 -4.68 2.46
CA TYR A 160 -11.45 -4.77 3.88
C TYR A 160 -11.91 -3.55 4.69
N GLU A 161 -12.03 -2.36 4.09
CA GLU A 161 -12.52 -1.14 4.76
C GLU A 161 -14.00 -1.23 5.13
N LEU A 162 -14.77 -2.07 4.44
CA LEU A 162 -16.16 -2.34 4.82
C LEU A 162 -16.28 -2.87 6.26
N ARG A 163 -15.22 -3.50 6.79
CA ARG A 163 -15.17 -3.99 8.17
C ARG A 163 -15.04 -2.86 9.20
N GLU A 164 -14.53 -1.71 8.82
CA GLU A 164 -14.44 -0.54 9.69
C GLU A 164 -15.81 0.10 9.94
N LEU A 165 -16.78 -0.18 9.07
CA LEU A 165 -18.16 0.33 9.16
C LEU A 165 -19.10 -0.57 9.98
N ILE A 166 -18.65 -1.75 10.40
CA ILE A 166 -19.49 -2.76 11.08
C ILE A 166 -19.08 -2.86 12.55
N SER A 167 -20.02 -2.62 13.46
CA SER A 167 -19.79 -2.82 14.88
C SER A 167 -19.74 -4.32 15.25
N ILE A 168 -19.07 -4.66 16.35
CA ILE A 168 -19.03 -6.04 16.88
C ILE A 168 -20.45 -6.60 17.12
N ASP A 169 -21.38 -5.77 17.58
CA ASP A 169 -22.76 -6.23 17.83
C ASP A 169 -23.52 -6.50 16.52
N GLN A 170 -23.23 -5.75 15.45
CA GLN A 170 -23.75 -6.05 14.12
C GLN A 170 -23.18 -7.37 13.60
N LEU A 171 -21.87 -7.61 13.73
CA LEU A 171 -21.24 -8.88 13.36
C LEU A 171 -21.85 -10.07 14.12
N LYS A 172 -22.08 -9.94 15.42
CA LYS A 172 -22.76 -10.99 16.22
C LYS A 172 -24.16 -11.32 15.69
N LYS A 173 -24.93 -10.29 15.29
CA LYS A 173 -26.28 -10.48 14.71
C LYS A 173 -26.23 -11.17 13.34
N GLU A 174 -25.26 -10.80 12.49
CA GLU A 174 -25.10 -11.40 11.16
C GLU A 174 -24.73 -12.89 11.25
N LEU A 175 -23.80 -13.25 12.14
CA LEU A 175 -23.38 -14.63 12.34
C LEU A 175 -24.49 -15.53 12.88
N LYS A 176 -25.34 -15.01 13.79
CA LYS A 176 -26.51 -15.74 14.32
C LYS A 176 -27.61 -15.98 13.27
N LYS A 177 -27.67 -15.18 12.19
CA LYS A 177 -28.66 -15.37 11.12
C LYS A 177 -28.24 -16.40 10.08
N LYS A 178 -26.96 -16.78 10.04
CA LYS A 178 -26.38 -17.71 9.06
C LYS A 178 -26.12 -19.11 9.61
N GLY A 179 -26.33 -19.34 10.89
CA GLY A 179 -26.31 -20.65 11.55
C GLY A 179 -27.72 -21.05 11.98
#